data_b05b2bef1dd3ce0041a65e062c10c03d
#
_entry.id   b05b2bef1dd3ce0041a65e062c10c03d
#
_cell.length_a   1.000
_cell.length_b   1.000
_cell.length_c   1.000
_cell.angle_alpha   90.00
_cell.angle_beta   90.00
_cell.angle_gamma   90.00
#
_symmetry.space_group_name_H-M   'P 1'
#
loop_
_entity.id
_entity.type
_entity.pdbx_description
1 polymer ?
#
loop_
_entity_poly.entity_id
_entity_poly.type
_entity_poly.pdbx_seq_one_letter_code
_entity_poly.pdbx_strand_id
1 'polypeptide(L)'
;MAKVLIIAGELSGDIFASGLINYVKKIKPGAMYYAMGGENLKSEGAELIAGIDELAVMGFTEVICKIKTIKRVLKNVSSWIRLNKPDVVILVDFPSFNFKIAKLSHKLKIPVVYFIPPKIWASRYKRINFIKRYIKFVITIFPFELEIYKKAGIEAYYFGNPLYELEYRQEAQAKEMSSNYPVISFLPGSRKTELKYHANRIVKSLQLIKSAYKDAFFIFPFRKGIDSSYFAQALKKENISQDWYIITDSVKDALASSDIIVAASGTASLEAGFYKKPVIIVYYLNFLTYLIAKVLVRIKYIGLINIMANKLVIPELIESKFTPQNVFMEIDKILRDDSYKNSITDEISNVISTLKTHVNPLEASANLIYDKTLKNV
;
A
#
# COMPACT_ATOMS: atom_id res chain seq x y z
N MET A 1 5.48 9.01 -33.30
CA MET A 1 4.47 9.06 -32.23
C MET A 1 5.04 8.30 -31.04
N ALA A 2 5.25 8.97 -29.93
CA ALA A 2 5.89 8.38 -28.76
C ALA A 2 5.07 7.21 -28.19
N LYS A 3 5.74 6.13 -27.77
CA LYS A 3 5.14 4.95 -27.16
C LYS A 3 5.59 4.85 -25.69
N VAL A 4 4.64 4.91 -24.79
CA VAL A 4 4.87 4.79 -23.33
C VAL A 4 4.34 3.44 -22.85
N LEU A 5 5.20 2.64 -22.23
CA LEU A 5 4.79 1.40 -21.57
C LEU A 5 4.83 1.56 -20.06
N ILE A 6 3.71 1.29 -19.38
CA ILE A 6 3.65 1.27 -17.91
C ILE A 6 3.34 -0.14 -17.39
N ILE A 7 3.99 -0.55 -16.31
CA ILE A 7 3.85 -1.89 -15.74
C ILE A 7 3.52 -1.79 -14.24
N ALA A 8 2.30 -2.15 -13.90
CA ALA A 8 1.78 -2.28 -12.54
C ALA A 8 1.25 -3.70 -12.34
N GLY A 9 1.74 -4.42 -11.35
CA GLY A 9 1.39 -5.84 -11.14
C GLY A 9 0.39 -6.09 -10.01
N GLU A 10 -0.08 -5.04 -9.33
CA GLU A 10 -1.01 -5.10 -8.21
C GLU A 10 -2.01 -3.94 -8.28
N LEU A 11 -3.18 -4.09 -7.65
CA LEU A 11 -4.26 -3.09 -7.68
C LEU A 11 -3.80 -1.70 -7.21
N SER A 12 -3.03 -1.62 -6.12
CA SER A 12 -2.49 -0.34 -5.65
C SER A 12 -1.55 0.32 -6.66
N GLY A 13 -0.72 -0.50 -7.31
CA GLY A 13 0.15 -0.03 -8.39
C GLY A 13 -0.64 0.49 -9.60
N ASP A 14 -1.74 -0.17 -9.96
CA ASP A 14 -2.63 0.23 -11.05
C ASP A 14 -3.30 1.60 -10.79
N ILE A 15 -3.75 1.84 -9.55
CA ILE A 15 -4.31 3.14 -9.13
C ILE A 15 -3.26 4.26 -9.25
N PHE A 16 -2.03 4.04 -8.76
CA PHE A 16 -0.97 5.04 -8.86
C PHE A 16 -0.53 5.27 -10.30
N ALA A 17 -0.45 4.20 -11.08
CA ALA A 17 -0.06 4.23 -12.48
C ALA A 17 -1.08 4.98 -13.34
N SER A 18 -2.39 4.76 -13.09
CA SER A 18 -3.45 5.47 -13.81
C SER A 18 -3.44 6.96 -13.51
N GLY A 19 -3.29 7.34 -12.22
CA GLY A 19 -3.13 8.74 -11.84
C GLY A 19 -1.92 9.41 -12.50
N LEU A 20 -0.78 8.71 -12.58
CA LEU A 20 0.43 9.21 -13.26
C LEU A 20 0.19 9.39 -14.77
N ILE A 21 -0.38 8.39 -15.44
CA ILE A 21 -0.65 8.44 -16.88
C ILE A 21 -1.59 9.58 -17.24
N ASN A 22 -2.58 9.87 -16.42
CA ASN A 22 -3.51 10.99 -16.64
C ASN A 22 -2.74 12.31 -16.81
N TYR A 23 -1.71 12.57 -15.99
CA TYR A 23 -0.87 13.75 -16.12
C TYR A 23 0.10 13.66 -17.31
N VAL A 24 0.71 12.50 -17.57
CA VAL A 24 1.62 12.32 -18.73
C VAL A 24 0.86 12.57 -20.05
N LYS A 25 -0.41 12.14 -20.14
CA LYS A 25 -1.27 12.39 -21.31
C LYS A 25 -1.56 13.88 -21.53
N LYS A 26 -1.75 14.65 -20.46
CA LYS A 26 -1.95 16.12 -20.58
C LYS A 26 -0.72 16.81 -21.16
N ILE A 27 0.49 16.32 -20.82
CA ILE A 27 1.76 16.89 -21.29
C ILE A 27 2.11 16.40 -22.72
N LYS A 28 1.82 15.13 -23.04
CA LYS A 28 2.11 14.50 -24.34
C LYS A 28 0.87 13.83 -24.92
N PRO A 29 -0.16 14.57 -25.34
CA PRO A 29 -1.45 14.00 -25.77
C PRO A 29 -1.34 13.15 -27.04
N GLY A 30 -0.33 13.37 -27.89
CA GLY A 30 -0.09 12.59 -29.10
C GLY A 30 0.66 11.27 -28.88
N ALA A 31 0.97 10.85 -27.65
CA ALA A 31 1.65 9.58 -27.39
C ALA A 31 0.65 8.41 -27.31
N MET A 32 1.14 7.22 -27.62
CA MET A 32 0.40 5.97 -27.42
C MET A 32 0.79 5.34 -26.07
N TYR A 33 -0.21 4.94 -25.30
CA TYR A 33 -0.04 4.42 -23.94
C TYR A 33 -0.41 2.95 -23.91
N TYR A 34 0.52 2.12 -23.49
CA TYR A 34 0.39 0.68 -23.35
C TYR A 34 0.62 0.27 -21.90
N ALA A 35 -0.08 -0.74 -21.44
CA ALA A 35 0.04 -1.16 -20.04
C ALA A 35 0.02 -2.67 -19.83
N MET A 36 0.76 -3.11 -18.83
CA MET A 36 0.40 -4.26 -18.03
C MET A 36 -0.19 -3.71 -16.73
N GLY A 37 -1.50 -3.91 -16.53
CA GLY A 37 -2.23 -3.25 -15.44
C GLY A 37 -3.67 -3.74 -15.32
N GLY A 38 -4.50 -2.97 -14.63
CA GLY A 38 -5.91 -3.26 -14.40
C GLY A 38 -6.85 -2.28 -15.10
N GLU A 39 -8.10 -2.28 -14.62
CA GLU A 39 -9.16 -1.45 -15.19
C GLU A 39 -8.91 0.06 -14.99
N ASN A 40 -8.14 0.48 -13.95
CA ASN A 40 -7.83 1.90 -13.77
C ASN A 40 -6.94 2.43 -14.92
N LEU A 41 -5.88 1.70 -15.30
CA LEU A 41 -5.05 2.07 -16.45
C LEU A 41 -5.82 2.01 -17.77
N LYS A 42 -6.71 1.02 -17.92
CA LYS A 42 -7.56 0.87 -19.10
C LYS A 42 -8.56 2.03 -19.21
N SER A 43 -9.19 2.46 -18.13
CA SER A 43 -10.11 3.58 -18.10
C SER A 43 -9.42 4.91 -18.46
N GLU A 44 -8.15 5.04 -18.15
CA GLU A 44 -7.31 6.16 -18.59
C GLU A 44 -6.89 6.05 -20.08
N GLY A 45 -7.37 5.04 -20.81
CA GLY A 45 -7.13 4.86 -22.23
C GLY A 45 -5.77 4.25 -22.58
N ALA A 46 -5.14 3.52 -21.67
CA ALA A 46 -3.99 2.68 -21.97
C ALA A 46 -4.45 1.36 -22.62
N GLU A 47 -3.81 0.94 -23.70
CA GLU A 47 -4.02 -0.38 -24.30
C GLU A 47 -3.36 -1.46 -23.43
N LEU A 48 -4.18 -2.40 -22.92
CA LEU A 48 -3.67 -3.48 -22.08
C LEU A 48 -2.99 -4.57 -22.88
N ILE A 49 -1.70 -4.80 -22.62
CA ILE A 49 -0.92 -5.94 -23.15
C ILE A 49 -1.18 -7.20 -22.32
N ALA A 50 -1.42 -7.01 -21.01
CA ALA A 50 -1.76 -8.06 -20.06
C ALA A 50 -2.50 -7.47 -18.86
N GLY A 51 -3.46 -8.23 -18.28
CA GLY A 51 -4.23 -7.84 -17.11
C GLY A 51 -3.58 -8.28 -15.80
N ILE A 52 -3.78 -7.50 -14.72
CA ILE A 52 -3.37 -7.92 -13.36
C ILE A 52 -4.20 -9.09 -12.85
N ASP A 53 -5.43 -9.26 -13.33
CA ASP A 53 -6.31 -10.37 -12.95
C ASP A 53 -5.73 -11.73 -13.34
N GLU A 54 -4.95 -11.78 -14.42
CA GLU A 54 -4.19 -12.98 -14.80
C GLU A 54 -3.17 -13.40 -13.72
N LEU A 55 -2.72 -12.45 -12.89
CA LEU A 55 -1.73 -12.67 -11.83
C LEU A 55 -2.36 -12.89 -10.45
N ALA A 56 -3.64 -12.57 -10.29
CA ALA A 56 -4.36 -12.56 -9.02
C ALA A 56 -4.94 -13.91 -8.58
N VAL A 57 -4.72 -14.99 -9.32
CA VAL A 57 -5.27 -16.33 -9.02
C VAL A 57 -4.83 -16.83 -7.65
N MET A 58 -5.78 -17.35 -6.85
CA MET A 58 -5.62 -17.69 -5.43
C MET A 58 -5.67 -19.21 -5.14
N GLY A 59 -4.77 -19.72 -4.29
CA GLY A 59 -4.79 -21.08 -3.71
C GLY A 59 -3.42 -21.78 -3.62
N PHE A 60 -3.30 -22.85 -2.82
CA PHE A 60 -2.00 -23.52 -2.54
C PHE A 60 -1.52 -24.41 -3.68
N THR A 61 -2.42 -25.09 -4.38
CA THR A 61 -2.16 -25.79 -5.66
C THR A 61 -1.85 -24.82 -6.80
N GLU A 62 -2.13 -23.56 -6.60
CA GLU A 62 -2.03 -22.41 -7.49
C GLU A 62 -0.61 -21.85 -7.61
N VAL A 63 0.33 -22.14 -6.68
CA VAL A 63 1.69 -21.60 -6.75
C VAL A 63 2.40 -22.05 -8.02
N ILE A 64 2.22 -23.29 -8.44
CA ILE A 64 2.82 -23.83 -9.67
C ILE A 64 2.12 -23.23 -10.91
N CYS A 65 0.78 -23.13 -10.89
CA CYS A 65 0.00 -22.48 -11.94
C CYS A 65 0.35 -20.98 -12.02
N LYS A 66 0.52 -20.33 -10.90
CA LYS A 66 0.92 -18.90 -10.79
C LYS A 66 2.29 -18.66 -11.42
N ILE A 67 3.27 -19.55 -11.20
CA ILE A 67 4.59 -19.45 -11.84
C ILE A 67 4.49 -19.57 -13.37
N LYS A 68 3.68 -20.50 -13.87
CA LYS A 68 3.45 -20.66 -15.32
C LYS A 68 2.79 -19.42 -15.92
N THR A 69 1.76 -18.89 -15.26
CA THR A 69 1.07 -17.67 -15.69
C THR A 69 1.99 -16.45 -15.68
N ILE A 70 2.75 -16.22 -14.58
CA ILE A 70 3.73 -15.14 -14.52
C ILE A 70 4.78 -15.27 -15.63
N LYS A 71 5.27 -16.48 -15.93
CA LYS A 71 6.20 -16.72 -17.03
C LYS A 71 5.57 -16.42 -18.39
N ARG A 72 4.30 -16.80 -18.61
CA ARG A 72 3.55 -16.51 -19.85
C ARG A 72 3.39 -15.01 -20.04
N VAL A 73 2.88 -14.29 -19.03
CA VAL A 73 2.71 -12.84 -19.07
C VAL A 73 4.06 -12.13 -19.29
N LEU A 74 5.12 -12.56 -18.59
CA LEU A 74 6.45 -12.02 -18.79
C LEU A 74 6.95 -12.22 -20.24
N LYS A 75 6.70 -13.37 -20.83
CA LYS A 75 7.03 -13.67 -22.24
C LYS A 75 6.27 -12.73 -23.16
N ASN A 76 4.96 -12.56 -22.97
CA ASN A 76 4.10 -11.70 -23.77
C ASN A 76 4.57 -10.26 -23.74
N VAL A 77 4.75 -9.68 -22.54
CA VAL A 77 5.24 -8.31 -22.37
C VAL A 77 6.65 -8.15 -22.94
N SER A 78 7.54 -9.13 -22.72
CA SER A 78 8.90 -9.11 -23.28
C SER A 78 8.91 -9.15 -24.82
N SER A 79 8.04 -9.95 -25.44
CA SER A 79 7.89 -10.01 -26.89
C SER A 79 7.35 -8.69 -27.46
N TRP A 80 6.35 -8.12 -26.79
CA TRP A 80 5.79 -6.83 -27.16
C TRP A 80 6.84 -5.72 -27.12
N ILE A 81 7.68 -5.65 -26.05
CA ILE A 81 8.78 -4.67 -25.95
C ILE A 81 9.78 -4.82 -27.10
N ARG A 82 10.14 -6.05 -27.48
CA ARG A 82 11.06 -6.29 -28.60
C ARG A 82 10.53 -5.81 -29.96
N LEU A 83 9.23 -6.03 -30.18
CA LEU A 83 8.56 -5.67 -31.43
C LEU A 83 8.29 -4.18 -31.52
N ASN A 84 7.77 -3.58 -30.45
CA ASN A 84 7.27 -2.21 -30.46
C ASN A 84 8.29 -1.17 -30.02
N LYS A 85 9.35 -1.57 -29.30
CA LYS A 85 10.45 -0.69 -28.84
C LYS A 85 9.91 0.62 -28.23
N PRO A 86 9.20 0.58 -27.09
CA PRO A 86 8.66 1.80 -26.50
C PRO A 86 9.78 2.80 -26.17
N ASP A 87 9.45 4.09 -26.21
CA ASP A 87 10.40 5.17 -25.95
C ASP A 87 10.75 5.30 -24.46
N VAL A 88 9.86 4.83 -23.59
CA VAL A 88 10.07 4.70 -22.14
C VAL A 88 9.31 3.55 -21.56
N VAL A 89 9.89 2.89 -20.55
CA VAL A 89 9.22 1.89 -19.69
C VAL A 89 9.15 2.45 -18.28
N ILE A 90 7.92 2.60 -17.76
CA ILE A 90 7.64 3.04 -16.40
C ILE A 90 7.25 1.81 -15.57
N LEU A 91 8.02 1.51 -14.55
CA LEU A 91 7.79 0.39 -13.64
C LEU A 91 7.17 0.89 -12.33
N VAL A 92 6.12 0.22 -11.87
CA VAL A 92 5.43 0.56 -10.61
C VAL A 92 5.44 -0.66 -9.71
N ASP A 93 6.09 -0.57 -8.53
CA ASP A 93 6.25 -1.66 -7.55
C ASP A 93 6.61 -3.03 -8.19
N PHE A 94 6.01 -4.15 -7.80
CA PHE A 94 6.09 -5.50 -8.39
C PHE A 94 7.52 -5.96 -8.78
N PRO A 95 8.51 -5.94 -7.86
CA PRO A 95 9.92 -5.99 -8.21
C PRO A 95 10.38 -7.28 -8.90
N SER A 96 9.82 -8.44 -8.56
CA SER A 96 10.27 -9.72 -9.12
C SER A 96 10.02 -9.84 -10.63
N PHE A 97 8.97 -9.24 -11.12
CA PHE A 97 8.63 -9.14 -12.54
C PHE A 97 9.38 -7.97 -13.18
N ASN A 98 9.28 -6.80 -12.58
CA ASN A 98 9.79 -5.55 -13.11
C ASN A 98 11.31 -5.55 -13.31
N PHE A 99 12.07 -6.24 -12.47
CA PHE A 99 13.51 -6.40 -12.69
C PHE A 99 13.86 -7.16 -13.97
N LYS A 100 13.05 -8.14 -14.39
CA LYS A 100 13.29 -8.86 -15.65
C LYS A 100 13.01 -7.95 -16.85
N ILE A 101 11.96 -7.15 -16.76
CA ILE A 101 11.63 -6.15 -17.79
C ILE A 101 12.70 -5.06 -17.84
N ALA A 102 13.15 -4.52 -16.71
CA ALA A 102 14.21 -3.52 -16.67
C ALA A 102 15.49 -4.00 -17.35
N LYS A 103 15.91 -5.25 -17.06
CA LYS A 103 17.09 -5.86 -17.71
C LYS A 103 16.93 -6.00 -19.22
N LEU A 104 15.73 -6.38 -19.68
CA LEU A 104 15.43 -6.47 -21.12
C LEU A 104 15.47 -5.10 -21.78
N SER A 105 14.75 -4.13 -21.22
CA SER A 105 14.67 -2.76 -21.77
C SER A 105 16.04 -2.10 -21.84
N HIS A 106 16.86 -2.27 -20.82
CA HIS A 106 18.24 -1.77 -20.82
C HIS A 106 19.09 -2.37 -21.94
N LYS A 107 18.96 -3.69 -22.23
CA LYS A 107 19.63 -4.34 -23.37
C LYS A 107 19.19 -3.76 -24.71
N LEU A 108 17.96 -3.30 -24.80
CA LEU A 108 17.38 -2.67 -25.99
C LEU A 108 17.62 -1.16 -26.04
N LYS A 109 18.38 -0.60 -25.07
CA LYS A 109 18.65 0.84 -24.91
C LYS A 109 17.40 1.69 -24.69
N ILE A 110 16.33 1.08 -24.15
CA ILE A 110 15.09 1.76 -23.79
C ILE A 110 15.23 2.29 -22.37
N PRO A 111 14.99 3.59 -22.11
CA PRO A 111 15.06 4.17 -20.78
C PRO A 111 14.00 3.57 -19.86
N VAL A 112 14.40 3.25 -18.63
CA VAL A 112 13.53 2.66 -17.61
C VAL A 112 13.44 3.59 -16.42
N VAL A 113 12.23 3.97 -16.06
CA VAL A 113 11.92 4.74 -14.85
C VAL A 113 11.27 3.84 -13.83
N TYR A 114 11.64 3.94 -12.57
CA TYR A 114 10.95 3.25 -11.49
C TYR A 114 10.15 4.25 -10.65
N PHE A 115 8.87 4.33 -10.92
CA PHE A 115 7.90 5.04 -10.08
C PHE A 115 7.42 4.08 -8.98
N ILE A 116 7.57 4.46 -7.73
CA ILE A 116 7.37 3.59 -6.55
C ILE A 116 8.32 2.38 -6.57
N PRO A 117 9.63 2.60 -6.37
CA PRO A 117 10.60 1.53 -6.36
C PRO A 117 10.39 0.57 -5.18
N PRO A 118 10.94 -0.66 -5.26
CA PRO A 118 10.76 -1.65 -4.21
C PRO A 118 11.34 -1.19 -2.88
N LYS A 119 10.68 -1.57 -1.78
CA LYS A 119 11.08 -1.27 -0.38
C LYS A 119 12.37 -2.04 0.00
N ILE A 120 13.50 -1.68 -0.65
CA ILE A 120 14.80 -2.35 -0.43
C ILE A 120 15.32 -2.17 0.99
N TRP A 121 14.91 -1.13 1.68
CA TRP A 121 15.24 -0.84 3.06
C TRP A 121 14.63 -1.84 4.05
N ALA A 122 13.48 -2.41 3.71
CA ALA A 122 12.82 -3.41 4.53
C ALA A 122 13.46 -4.80 4.37
N SER A 123 13.88 -5.15 3.15
CA SER A 123 14.48 -6.45 2.86
C SER A 123 15.27 -6.42 1.55
N ARG A 124 16.23 -7.34 1.40
CA ARG A 124 16.97 -7.54 0.14
C ARG A 124 17.70 -6.28 -0.36
N TYR A 125 18.36 -5.55 0.54
CA TYR A 125 19.09 -4.31 0.22
C TYR A 125 20.03 -4.43 -1.00
N LYS A 126 20.61 -5.61 -1.25
CA LYS A 126 21.47 -5.88 -2.43
C LYS A 126 20.79 -5.56 -3.78
N ARG A 127 19.44 -5.44 -3.83
CA ARG A 127 18.70 -5.01 -5.03
C ARG A 127 19.05 -3.59 -5.47
N ILE A 128 19.62 -2.77 -4.59
CA ILE A 128 20.08 -1.41 -4.91
C ILE A 128 21.08 -1.41 -6.07
N ASN A 129 21.99 -2.42 -6.13
CA ASN A 129 22.97 -2.55 -7.22
C ASN A 129 22.29 -2.85 -8.57
N PHE A 130 21.18 -3.59 -8.53
CA PHE A 130 20.39 -3.82 -9.74
C PHE A 130 19.75 -2.52 -10.22
N ILE A 131 19.12 -1.76 -9.32
CA ILE A 131 18.48 -0.49 -9.64
C ILE A 131 19.52 0.47 -10.22
N LYS A 132 20.68 0.61 -9.58
CA LYS A 132 21.79 1.45 -10.08
C LYS A 132 22.23 1.11 -11.50
N ARG A 133 22.18 -0.17 -11.87
CA ARG A 133 22.66 -0.64 -13.18
C ARG A 133 21.63 -0.51 -14.29
N TYR A 134 20.34 -0.68 -14.00
CA TYR A 134 19.33 -0.88 -15.04
C TYR A 134 18.24 0.18 -15.06
N ILE A 135 18.14 1.04 -14.06
CA ILE A 135 17.12 2.09 -13.96
C ILE A 135 17.75 3.44 -14.19
N LYS A 136 17.13 4.26 -15.03
CA LYS A 136 17.61 5.61 -15.35
C LYS A 136 17.49 6.53 -14.13
N PHE A 137 16.31 6.56 -13.49
CA PHE A 137 16.08 7.23 -12.24
C PHE A 137 14.87 6.62 -11.50
N VAL A 138 14.75 6.90 -10.22
CA VAL A 138 13.64 6.46 -9.38
C VAL A 138 12.84 7.65 -8.86
N ILE A 139 11.52 7.46 -8.71
CA ILE A 139 10.64 8.41 -8.03
C ILE A 139 10.07 7.70 -6.82
N THR A 140 10.48 8.12 -5.63
CA THR A 140 10.08 7.52 -4.35
C THR A 140 8.81 8.16 -3.83
N ILE A 141 8.09 7.46 -2.95
CA ILE A 141 6.86 7.94 -2.31
C ILE A 141 7.03 8.21 -0.81
N PHE A 142 8.21 7.94 -0.27
CA PHE A 142 8.58 8.27 1.10
C PHE A 142 9.87 9.09 1.13
N PRO A 143 9.94 10.16 1.96
CA PRO A 143 11.09 11.05 1.98
C PRO A 143 12.40 10.34 2.38
N PHE A 144 12.36 9.37 3.31
CA PHE A 144 13.54 8.63 3.74
C PHE A 144 14.13 7.72 2.65
N GLU A 145 13.30 7.26 1.69
CA GLU A 145 13.77 6.45 0.56
C GLU A 145 14.68 7.24 -0.36
N LEU A 146 14.41 8.54 -0.54
CA LEU A 146 15.23 9.43 -1.36
C LEU A 146 16.69 9.40 -0.94
N GLU A 147 16.95 9.51 0.36
CA GLU A 147 18.31 9.48 0.92
C GLU A 147 19.01 8.14 0.70
N ILE A 148 18.26 7.03 0.78
CA ILE A 148 18.81 5.69 0.56
C ILE A 148 19.31 5.54 -0.89
N TYR A 149 18.51 5.99 -1.86
CA TYR A 149 18.88 5.92 -3.27
C TYR A 149 19.99 6.90 -3.63
N LYS A 150 19.95 8.15 -3.14
CA LYS A 150 21.01 9.14 -3.35
C LYS A 150 22.36 8.70 -2.79
N LYS A 151 22.40 8.16 -1.56
CA LYS A 151 23.62 7.61 -0.96
C LYS A 151 24.25 6.46 -1.76
N ALA A 152 23.43 5.72 -2.51
CA ALA A 152 23.90 4.68 -3.42
C ALA A 152 24.37 5.23 -4.80
N GLY A 153 24.29 6.53 -5.02
CA GLY A 153 24.62 7.17 -6.30
C GLY A 153 23.60 6.84 -7.39
N ILE A 154 22.31 6.72 -7.03
CA ILE A 154 21.18 6.55 -7.93
C ILE A 154 20.45 7.87 -8.02
N GLU A 155 20.14 8.29 -9.26
CA GLU A 155 19.33 9.46 -9.50
C GLU A 155 17.91 9.22 -8.96
N ALA A 156 17.53 9.99 -7.94
CA ALA A 156 16.29 9.77 -7.20
C ALA A 156 15.56 11.08 -6.91
N TYR A 157 14.24 11.03 -6.94
CA TYR A 157 13.34 12.16 -6.73
C TYR A 157 12.22 11.81 -5.76
N TYR A 158 11.72 12.82 -5.07
CA TYR A 158 10.57 12.74 -4.19
C TYR A 158 9.72 14.00 -4.34
N PHE A 159 8.45 13.85 -4.65
CA PHE A 159 7.48 14.93 -4.86
C PHE A 159 6.29 14.86 -3.90
N GLY A 160 6.33 13.98 -2.91
CA GLY A 160 5.22 13.69 -2.02
C GLY A 160 4.67 12.28 -2.20
N ASN A 161 3.65 11.95 -1.41
CA ASN A 161 3.01 10.64 -1.49
C ASN A 161 1.73 10.72 -2.34
N PRO A 162 1.65 10.00 -3.49
CA PRO A 162 0.48 10.02 -4.37
C PRO A 162 -0.82 9.55 -3.72
N LEU A 163 -0.75 8.69 -2.71
CA LEU A 163 -1.93 8.22 -2.00
C LEU A 163 -2.65 9.37 -1.29
N TYR A 164 -1.89 10.29 -0.69
CA TYR A 164 -2.46 11.48 -0.09
C TYR A 164 -3.20 12.33 -1.12
N GLU A 165 -2.62 12.53 -2.29
CA GLU A 165 -3.20 13.33 -3.36
C GLU A 165 -4.48 12.69 -3.94
N LEU A 166 -4.43 11.39 -4.23
CA LEU A 166 -5.53 10.69 -4.92
C LEU A 166 -6.75 10.46 -4.01
N GLU A 167 -6.53 10.22 -2.74
CA GLU A 167 -7.59 9.72 -1.88
C GLU A 167 -7.97 10.67 -0.73
N TYR A 168 -7.05 11.57 -0.28
CA TYR A 168 -7.24 12.26 1.00
C TYR A 168 -7.11 13.78 0.98
N ARG A 169 -6.56 14.39 -0.07
CA ARG A 169 -6.35 15.84 -0.12
C ARG A 169 -7.66 16.65 0.00
N GLN A 170 -8.75 16.15 -0.58
CA GLN A 170 -10.05 16.83 -0.58
C GLN A 170 -10.89 16.51 0.67
N GLU A 171 -10.62 15.39 1.34
CA GLU A 171 -11.39 14.83 2.45
C GLU A 171 -10.82 15.12 3.83
N ALA A 172 -9.67 15.77 3.94
CA ALA A 172 -9.08 16.21 5.22
C ALA A 172 -10.00 17.19 6.01
N GLN A 173 -11.17 17.53 5.45
CA GLN A 173 -12.28 18.25 6.07
C GLN A 173 -13.45 17.32 6.42
N ALA A 174 -13.24 15.99 6.47
CA ALA A 174 -14.29 15.06 6.83
C ALA A 174 -14.90 15.44 8.18
N LYS A 175 -16.23 15.62 8.21
CA LYS A 175 -17.03 15.89 9.38
C LYS A 175 -16.62 14.94 10.51
N GLU A 176 -16.16 15.47 11.62
CA GLU A 176 -16.09 14.74 12.87
C GLU A 176 -17.53 14.29 13.19
N MET A 177 -17.81 13.03 12.98
CA MET A 177 -19.00 12.41 13.54
C MET A 177 -18.69 12.16 15.02
N SER A 178 -18.99 13.14 15.87
CA SER A 178 -18.94 12.90 17.31
C SER A 178 -20.08 11.94 17.67
N SER A 179 -19.74 10.70 17.96
CA SER A 179 -20.66 9.76 18.60
C SER A 179 -20.51 9.85 20.12
N ASN A 180 -21.59 9.65 20.85
CA ASN A 180 -21.55 9.56 22.32
C ASN A 180 -20.93 8.23 22.83
N TYR A 181 -20.43 7.39 21.94
CA TYR A 181 -19.87 6.07 22.21
C TYR A 181 -18.63 5.82 21.35
N PRO A 182 -17.68 5.00 21.82
CA PRO A 182 -16.45 4.71 21.06
C PRO A 182 -16.75 3.97 19.76
N VAL A 183 -16.27 4.49 18.64
CA VAL A 183 -16.30 3.85 17.33
C VAL A 183 -14.89 3.35 16.97
N ILE A 184 -14.76 2.05 16.75
CA ILE A 184 -13.46 1.42 16.50
C ILE A 184 -13.49 0.68 15.18
N SER A 185 -12.62 1.09 14.25
CA SER A 185 -12.45 0.39 12.98
C SER A 185 -11.34 -0.64 13.06
N PHE A 186 -11.62 -1.83 12.53
CA PHE A 186 -10.66 -2.91 12.39
C PHE A 186 -10.38 -3.18 10.91
N LEU A 187 -9.14 -2.95 10.47
CA LEU A 187 -8.64 -3.24 9.13
C LEU A 187 -7.76 -4.49 9.19
N PRO A 188 -8.34 -5.69 9.11
CA PRO A 188 -7.63 -6.94 9.44
C PRO A 188 -6.62 -7.38 8.39
N GLY A 189 -6.47 -6.65 7.29
CA GLY A 189 -5.62 -6.96 6.16
C GLY A 189 -6.42 -7.24 4.89
N SER A 190 -5.70 -7.40 3.78
CA SER A 190 -6.26 -7.62 2.45
C SER A 190 -6.00 -9.02 1.90
N ARG A 191 -5.06 -9.76 2.50
CA ARG A 191 -4.69 -11.10 2.03
C ARG A 191 -5.47 -12.17 2.79
N LYS A 192 -5.89 -13.22 2.10
CA LYS A 192 -6.61 -14.37 2.69
C LYS A 192 -5.90 -14.95 3.91
N THR A 193 -4.57 -15.02 3.86
CA THR A 193 -3.75 -15.51 4.99
C THR A 193 -3.78 -14.56 6.19
N GLU A 194 -3.75 -13.24 5.96
CA GLU A 194 -3.89 -12.24 7.02
C GLU A 194 -5.26 -12.38 7.69
N LEU A 195 -6.33 -12.38 6.91
CA LEU A 195 -7.69 -12.52 7.41
C LEU A 195 -7.87 -13.80 8.23
N LYS A 196 -7.35 -14.94 7.74
CA LYS A 196 -7.41 -16.22 8.46
C LYS A 196 -6.78 -16.16 9.85
N TYR A 197 -5.61 -15.51 9.98
CA TYR A 197 -4.89 -15.46 11.25
C TYR A 197 -5.36 -14.34 12.18
N HIS A 198 -5.84 -13.23 11.62
CA HIS A 198 -6.25 -12.08 12.42
C HIS A 198 -7.68 -12.15 12.91
N ALA A 199 -8.61 -12.72 12.12
CA ALA A 199 -10.05 -12.70 12.41
C ALA A 199 -10.39 -13.14 13.83
N ASN A 200 -9.95 -14.33 14.25
CA ASN A 200 -10.30 -14.87 15.57
C ASN A 200 -9.77 -14.03 16.74
N ARG A 201 -8.55 -13.43 16.58
CA ARG A 201 -7.96 -12.57 17.61
C ARG A 201 -8.73 -11.27 17.75
N ILE A 202 -9.06 -10.66 16.63
CA ILE A 202 -9.84 -9.41 16.60
C ILE A 202 -11.23 -9.66 17.17
N VAL A 203 -11.95 -10.69 16.68
CA VAL A 203 -13.32 -10.97 17.12
C VAL A 203 -13.39 -11.22 18.62
N LYS A 204 -12.44 -11.96 19.21
CA LYS A 204 -12.38 -12.15 20.66
C LYS A 204 -12.08 -10.86 21.43
N SER A 205 -11.38 -9.89 20.84
CA SER A 205 -11.18 -8.58 21.50
C SER A 205 -12.46 -7.77 21.60
N LEU A 206 -13.42 -7.96 20.68
CA LEU A 206 -14.71 -7.24 20.71
C LEU A 206 -15.50 -7.53 22.00
N GLN A 207 -15.50 -8.77 22.45
CA GLN A 207 -16.18 -9.16 23.68
C GLN A 207 -15.58 -8.46 24.91
N LEU A 208 -14.25 -8.36 24.98
CA LEU A 208 -13.56 -7.65 26.05
C LEU A 208 -13.86 -6.14 26.01
N ILE A 209 -13.85 -5.55 24.81
CA ILE A 209 -14.16 -4.13 24.62
C ILE A 209 -15.63 -3.86 25.02
N LYS A 210 -16.57 -4.69 24.56
CA LYS A 210 -18.01 -4.56 24.92
C LYS A 210 -18.28 -4.72 26.41
N SER A 211 -17.51 -5.55 27.10
CA SER A 211 -17.65 -5.72 28.55
C SER A 211 -17.31 -4.45 29.32
N ALA A 212 -16.34 -3.66 28.84
CA ALA A 212 -15.91 -2.40 29.45
C ALA A 212 -16.69 -1.18 28.89
N TYR A 213 -17.01 -1.22 27.60
CA TYR A 213 -17.67 -0.14 26.84
C TYR A 213 -18.92 -0.69 26.16
N LYS A 214 -20.03 -0.73 26.88
CA LYS A 214 -21.30 -1.37 26.44
C LYS A 214 -21.81 -0.80 25.11
N ASP A 215 -21.61 0.49 24.86
CA ASP A 215 -22.10 1.19 23.67
C ASP A 215 -21.06 1.23 22.52
N ALA A 216 -19.84 0.67 22.72
CA ALA A 216 -18.82 0.67 21.67
C ALA A 216 -19.35 0.03 20.37
N PHE A 217 -19.03 0.66 19.22
CA PHE A 217 -19.43 0.19 17.92
C PHE A 217 -18.21 -0.16 17.05
N PHE A 218 -18.32 -1.20 16.24
CA PHE A 218 -17.22 -1.74 15.47
C PHE A 218 -17.45 -1.63 13.96
N ILE A 219 -16.44 -1.19 13.21
CA ILE A 219 -16.53 -1.10 11.76
C ILE A 219 -15.44 -1.98 11.14
N PHE A 220 -15.84 -2.83 10.19
CA PHE A 220 -14.96 -3.70 9.44
C PHE A 220 -14.96 -3.33 7.96
N PRO A 221 -14.07 -2.41 7.52
CA PRO A 221 -13.99 -2.06 6.12
C PRO A 221 -13.18 -3.09 5.33
N PHE A 222 -13.80 -3.63 4.28
CA PHE A 222 -13.13 -4.50 3.31
C PHE A 222 -13.25 -3.90 1.93
N ARG A 223 -12.15 -3.55 1.30
CA ARG A 223 -12.16 -3.04 -0.08
C ARG A 223 -12.86 -4.04 -1.00
N LYS A 224 -13.57 -3.54 -2.00
CA LYS A 224 -14.29 -4.35 -3.00
C LYS A 224 -13.37 -5.42 -3.59
N GLY A 225 -13.85 -6.68 -3.61
CA GLY A 225 -13.08 -7.84 -4.06
C GLY A 225 -12.29 -8.58 -2.98
N ILE A 226 -12.28 -8.09 -1.72
CA ILE A 226 -11.69 -8.84 -0.60
C ILE A 226 -12.71 -9.83 -0.04
N ASP A 227 -12.33 -11.10 0.06
CA ASP A 227 -13.15 -12.16 0.65
C ASP A 227 -13.19 -12.03 2.19
N SER A 228 -14.28 -11.47 2.71
CA SER A 228 -14.52 -11.30 4.14
C SER A 228 -15.08 -12.55 4.84
N SER A 229 -15.24 -13.67 4.14
CA SER A 229 -15.91 -14.89 4.67
C SER A 229 -15.28 -15.43 5.95
N TYR A 230 -13.95 -15.39 6.08
CA TYR A 230 -13.27 -15.78 7.32
C TYR A 230 -13.67 -14.91 8.51
N PHE A 231 -13.88 -13.63 8.28
CA PHE A 231 -14.29 -12.69 9.32
C PHE A 231 -15.74 -12.93 9.73
N ALA A 232 -16.63 -13.08 8.77
CA ALA A 232 -18.04 -13.39 9.00
C ALA A 232 -18.21 -14.73 9.77
N GLN A 233 -17.43 -15.76 9.41
CA GLN A 233 -17.41 -17.03 10.13
C GLN A 233 -16.91 -16.87 11.56
N ALA A 234 -15.87 -16.07 11.81
CA ALA A 234 -15.35 -15.84 13.15
C ALA A 234 -16.36 -15.09 14.02
N LEU A 235 -17.03 -14.05 13.50
CA LEU A 235 -18.10 -13.32 14.17
C LEU A 235 -19.25 -14.26 14.59
N LYS A 236 -19.71 -15.11 13.67
CA LYS A 236 -20.76 -16.10 13.91
C LYS A 236 -20.33 -17.13 14.98
N LYS A 237 -19.10 -17.64 14.88
CA LYS A 237 -18.56 -18.64 15.82
C LYS A 237 -18.50 -18.13 17.26
N GLU A 238 -18.13 -16.87 17.45
CA GLU A 238 -18.04 -16.23 18.76
C GLU A 238 -19.37 -15.57 19.20
N ASN A 239 -20.48 -15.83 18.48
CA ASN A 239 -21.83 -15.30 18.76
C ASN A 239 -21.87 -13.78 18.93
N ILE A 240 -21.14 -13.03 18.12
CA ILE A 240 -21.12 -11.57 18.15
C ILE A 240 -22.46 -11.04 17.62
N SER A 241 -23.15 -10.20 18.41
CA SER A 241 -24.41 -9.58 17.99
C SER A 241 -24.20 -8.66 16.78
N GLN A 242 -25.13 -8.72 15.82
CA GLN A 242 -25.09 -7.88 14.63
C GLN A 242 -25.24 -6.39 14.94
N ASP A 243 -25.87 -6.02 16.04
CA ASP A 243 -26.02 -4.64 16.50
C ASP A 243 -24.70 -4.00 16.94
N TRP A 244 -23.64 -4.78 17.10
CA TRP A 244 -22.35 -4.28 17.56
C TRP A 244 -21.46 -3.80 16.42
N TYR A 245 -21.74 -4.21 15.19
CA TYR A 245 -20.82 -3.94 14.07
C TYR A 245 -21.49 -3.73 12.74
N ILE A 246 -20.74 -3.14 11.83
CA ILE A 246 -21.05 -3.08 10.39
C ILE A 246 -19.84 -3.58 9.58
N ILE A 247 -20.14 -4.29 8.49
CA ILE A 247 -19.17 -4.61 7.45
C ILE A 247 -19.46 -3.70 6.26
N THR A 248 -18.46 -2.97 5.78
CA THR A 248 -18.61 -1.99 4.68
C THR A 248 -17.48 -2.13 3.66
N ASP A 249 -17.67 -1.66 2.44
CA ASP A 249 -16.63 -1.53 1.42
C ASP A 249 -16.01 -0.12 1.38
N SER A 250 -16.59 0.85 2.08
CA SER A 250 -16.05 2.19 2.23
C SER A 250 -15.01 2.27 3.34
N VAL A 251 -13.74 2.11 2.97
CA VAL A 251 -12.61 2.30 3.91
C VAL A 251 -12.55 3.74 4.40
N LYS A 252 -12.82 4.71 3.53
CA LYS A 252 -12.75 6.14 3.84
C LYS A 252 -13.76 6.54 4.93
N ASP A 253 -15.03 6.16 4.76
CA ASP A 253 -16.06 6.48 5.73
C ASP A 253 -15.79 5.81 7.09
N ALA A 254 -15.29 4.57 7.06
CA ALA A 254 -14.88 3.87 8.26
C ALA A 254 -13.76 4.59 9.01
N LEU A 255 -12.72 5.05 8.31
CA LEU A 255 -11.62 5.79 8.93
C LEU A 255 -12.05 7.16 9.44
N ALA A 256 -12.89 7.87 8.69
CA ALA A 256 -13.39 9.18 9.07
C ALA A 256 -14.25 9.15 10.34
N SER A 257 -15.14 8.13 10.46
CA SER A 257 -16.08 8.00 11.58
C SER A 257 -15.49 7.33 12.83
N SER A 258 -14.26 6.82 12.78
CA SER A 258 -13.64 6.11 13.90
C SER A 258 -12.94 7.03 14.89
N ASP A 259 -12.99 6.64 16.18
CA ASP A 259 -12.17 7.25 17.25
C ASP A 259 -10.79 6.56 17.34
N ILE A 260 -10.76 5.25 17.09
CA ILE A 260 -9.54 4.42 17.13
C ILE A 260 -9.55 3.48 15.93
N ILE A 261 -8.37 3.23 15.38
CA ILE A 261 -8.19 2.34 14.24
C ILE A 261 -7.20 1.23 14.62
N VAL A 262 -7.62 -0.02 14.47
CA VAL A 262 -6.78 -1.21 14.61
C VAL A 262 -6.50 -1.75 13.21
N ALA A 263 -5.25 -1.65 12.75
CA ALA A 263 -4.91 -1.97 11.37
C ALA A 263 -3.81 -3.02 11.26
N ALA A 264 -3.95 -3.95 10.32
CA ALA A 264 -2.83 -4.76 9.89
C ALA A 264 -1.74 -3.86 9.28
N SER A 265 -0.47 -4.27 9.44
CA SER A 265 0.66 -3.54 8.89
C SER A 265 0.52 -3.31 7.38
N GLY A 266 0.98 -2.16 6.89
CA GLY A 266 0.97 -1.81 5.47
C GLY A 266 0.39 -0.43 5.20
N THR A 267 -0.16 -0.25 3.99
CA THR A 267 -0.74 1.03 3.53
C THR A 267 -1.92 1.49 4.41
N ALA A 268 -2.70 0.54 4.94
CA ALA A 268 -3.84 0.85 5.81
C ALA A 268 -3.47 1.68 7.06
N SER A 269 -2.28 1.47 7.63
CA SER A 269 -1.82 2.27 8.77
C SER A 269 -1.50 3.71 8.38
N LEU A 270 -1.01 3.90 7.15
CA LEU A 270 -0.75 5.22 6.61
C LEU A 270 -2.06 5.95 6.26
N GLU A 271 -2.99 5.24 5.65
CA GLU A 271 -4.34 5.76 5.36
C GLU A 271 -5.01 6.26 6.65
N ALA A 272 -4.98 5.43 7.70
CA ALA A 272 -5.48 5.82 9.02
C ALA A 272 -4.80 7.10 9.56
N GLY A 273 -3.48 7.23 9.34
CA GLY A 273 -2.72 8.42 9.72
C GLY A 273 -3.17 9.70 9.02
N PHE A 274 -3.67 9.63 7.78
CA PHE A 274 -4.20 10.80 7.08
C PHE A 274 -5.43 11.41 7.78
N TYR A 275 -6.22 10.59 8.49
CA TYR A 275 -7.34 11.05 9.30
C TYR A 275 -6.92 11.50 10.71
N LYS A 276 -5.62 11.45 11.04
CA LYS A 276 -5.06 11.84 12.35
C LYS A 276 -5.71 11.11 13.52
N LYS A 277 -6.20 9.90 13.30
CA LYS A 277 -6.81 9.08 14.34
C LYS A 277 -5.75 8.21 15.02
N PRO A 278 -5.89 7.91 16.33
CA PRO A 278 -5.05 6.92 17.00
C PRO A 278 -5.07 5.58 16.26
N VAL A 279 -3.90 4.99 16.03
CA VAL A 279 -3.73 3.74 15.28
C VAL A 279 -3.00 2.73 16.15
N ILE A 280 -3.50 1.49 16.17
CA ILE A 280 -2.84 0.32 16.75
C ILE A 280 -2.51 -0.62 15.60
N ILE A 281 -1.25 -0.98 15.44
CA ILE A 281 -0.82 -1.98 14.44
C ILE A 281 -0.97 -3.36 15.05
N VAL A 282 -1.60 -4.26 14.30
CA VAL A 282 -1.70 -5.68 14.63
C VAL A 282 -1.14 -6.52 13.48
N TYR A 283 -0.34 -7.54 13.79
CA TYR A 283 0.15 -8.43 12.75
C TYR A 283 0.52 -9.80 13.27
N TYR A 284 0.09 -10.84 12.54
CA TYR A 284 0.41 -12.22 12.86
C TYR A 284 0.73 -13.01 11.58
N LEU A 285 1.85 -13.73 11.60
CA LEU A 285 2.27 -14.65 10.54
C LEU A 285 2.19 -16.09 11.05
N ASN A 286 2.24 -17.05 10.14
CA ASN A 286 2.53 -18.41 10.58
C ASN A 286 4.00 -18.49 11.04
N PHE A 287 4.26 -19.42 11.96
CA PHE A 287 5.56 -19.57 12.61
C PHE A 287 6.76 -19.66 11.64
N LEU A 288 6.63 -20.44 10.55
CA LEU A 288 7.69 -20.57 9.56
C LEU A 288 7.94 -19.26 8.81
N THR A 289 6.87 -18.57 8.42
CA THR A 289 6.99 -17.26 7.73
C THR A 289 7.60 -16.22 8.67
N TYR A 290 7.24 -16.25 9.94
CA TYR A 290 7.82 -15.36 10.96
C TYR A 290 9.33 -15.59 11.14
N LEU A 291 9.78 -16.85 11.25
CA LEU A 291 11.21 -17.15 11.34
C LEU A 291 11.98 -16.66 10.11
N ILE A 292 11.45 -16.87 8.92
CA ILE A 292 12.04 -16.37 7.68
C ILE A 292 12.06 -14.84 7.66
N ALA A 293 10.97 -14.21 8.04
CA ALA A 293 10.87 -12.76 8.11
C ALA A 293 11.89 -12.18 9.10
N LYS A 294 12.05 -12.77 10.28
CA LYS A 294 13.01 -12.34 11.32
C LYS A 294 14.46 -12.33 10.82
N VAL A 295 14.82 -13.24 9.91
CA VAL A 295 16.17 -13.31 9.31
C VAL A 295 16.32 -12.32 8.15
N LEU A 296 15.30 -12.17 7.33
CA LEU A 296 15.37 -11.38 6.09
C LEU A 296 15.02 -9.91 6.25
N VAL A 297 14.20 -9.57 7.24
CA VAL A 297 13.68 -8.22 7.49
C VAL A 297 14.57 -7.51 8.50
N ARG A 298 15.12 -6.36 8.10
CA ARG A 298 16.06 -5.57 8.90
C ARG A 298 15.45 -4.29 9.48
N ILE A 299 14.13 -4.24 9.56
CA ILE A 299 13.43 -3.08 10.11
C ILE A 299 13.08 -3.29 11.58
N LYS A 300 13.19 -2.22 12.36
CA LYS A 300 12.84 -2.22 13.78
C LYS A 300 11.33 -2.19 14.00
N TYR A 301 10.59 -1.58 13.08
CA TYR A 301 9.16 -1.36 13.12
C TYR A 301 8.50 -1.90 11.86
N ILE A 302 7.20 -2.27 11.93
CA ILE A 302 6.45 -2.75 10.77
C ILE A 302 5.40 -1.74 10.27
N GLY A 303 4.91 -0.86 11.13
CA GLY A 303 4.00 0.22 10.77
C GLY A 303 4.73 1.34 10.04
N LEU A 304 4.21 1.80 8.90
CA LEU A 304 4.85 2.84 8.09
C LEU A 304 5.06 4.14 8.87
N ILE A 305 4.14 4.50 9.76
CA ILE A 305 4.28 5.68 10.63
C ILE A 305 5.51 5.55 11.52
N ASN A 306 5.70 4.42 12.20
CA ASN A 306 6.87 4.17 13.06
C ASN A 306 8.17 4.11 12.25
N ILE A 307 8.14 3.53 11.04
CA ILE A 307 9.29 3.47 10.13
C ILE A 307 9.71 4.88 9.71
N MET A 308 8.75 5.71 9.32
CA MET A 308 9.01 7.09 8.90
C MET A 308 9.53 7.95 10.04
N ALA A 309 8.96 7.78 11.24
CA ALA A 309 9.41 8.48 12.45
C ALA A 309 10.74 7.96 12.99
N ASN A 310 11.17 6.75 12.57
CA ASN A 310 12.28 5.99 13.16
C ASN A 310 12.17 5.82 14.69
N LYS A 311 10.96 5.86 15.22
CA LYS A 311 10.61 5.63 16.64
C LYS A 311 9.23 4.99 16.77
N LEU A 312 8.92 4.45 17.96
CA LEU A 312 7.60 3.91 18.26
C LEU A 312 6.63 5.07 18.54
N VAL A 313 5.88 5.47 17.54
CA VAL A 313 4.82 6.50 17.60
C VAL A 313 3.49 5.85 17.95
N ILE A 314 3.18 4.77 17.25
CA ILE A 314 1.94 4.01 17.39
C ILE A 314 2.24 2.60 17.91
N PRO A 315 1.40 2.03 18.78
CA PRO A 315 1.60 0.67 19.30
C PRO A 315 1.66 -0.38 18.19
N GLU A 316 2.57 -1.35 18.32
CA GLU A 316 2.68 -2.51 17.42
C GLU A 316 2.51 -3.81 18.21
N LEU A 317 1.37 -4.47 18.04
CA LEU A 317 1.05 -5.77 18.61
C LEU A 317 1.35 -6.86 17.58
N ILE A 318 2.56 -7.41 17.65
CA ILE A 318 3.09 -8.35 16.65
C ILE A 318 3.20 -9.73 17.29
N GLU A 319 2.79 -10.79 16.58
CA GLU A 319 2.94 -12.19 16.95
C GLU A 319 2.37 -12.50 18.34
N SER A 320 3.22 -12.86 19.30
CA SER A 320 2.80 -13.19 20.70
C SER A 320 2.17 -12.01 21.43
N LYS A 321 2.44 -10.77 21.01
CA LYS A 321 1.79 -9.58 21.56
C LYS A 321 0.40 -9.34 20.96
N PHE A 322 0.08 -9.90 19.82
CA PHE A 322 -1.25 -9.78 19.22
C PHE A 322 -2.22 -10.77 19.88
N THR A 323 -2.67 -10.43 21.07
CA THR A 323 -3.70 -11.15 21.84
C THR A 323 -4.94 -10.28 21.99
N PRO A 324 -6.13 -10.86 22.18
CA PRO A 324 -7.35 -10.11 22.47
C PRO A 324 -7.20 -9.15 23.65
N GLN A 325 -6.52 -9.60 24.71
CA GLN A 325 -6.26 -8.81 25.91
C GLN A 325 -5.38 -7.59 25.62
N ASN A 326 -4.30 -7.75 24.87
CA ASN A 326 -3.42 -6.64 24.55
C ASN A 326 -4.09 -5.63 23.60
N VAL A 327 -4.91 -6.09 22.65
CA VAL A 327 -5.73 -5.19 21.80
C VAL A 327 -6.68 -4.38 22.68
N PHE A 328 -7.39 -5.04 23.60
CA PHE A 328 -8.26 -4.36 24.54
C PHE A 328 -7.49 -3.35 25.42
N MET A 329 -6.37 -3.74 26.02
CA MET A 329 -5.58 -2.85 26.88
C MET A 329 -5.10 -1.58 26.16
N GLU A 330 -4.65 -1.70 24.90
CA GLU A 330 -4.23 -0.52 24.13
C GLU A 330 -5.43 0.38 23.77
N ILE A 331 -6.57 -0.20 23.42
CA ILE A 331 -7.80 0.56 23.16
C ILE A 331 -8.27 1.25 24.46
N ASP A 332 -8.34 0.54 25.59
CA ASP A 332 -8.72 1.08 26.89
C ASP A 332 -7.83 2.24 27.32
N LYS A 333 -6.50 2.10 27.11
CA LYS A 333 -5.54 3.13 27.40
C LYS A 333 -5.78 4.40 26.57
N ILE A 334 -6.03 4.25 25.25
CA ILE A 334 -6.30 5.38 24.36
C ILE A 334 -7.63 6.08 24.73
N LEU A 335 -8.64 5.31 25.16
CA LEU A 335 -9.95 5.85 25.53
C LEU A 335 -9.96 6.55 26.89
N ARG A 336 -9.09 6.14 27.84
CA ARG A 336 -9.06 6.69 29.20
C ARG A 336 -8.02 7.76 29.43
N ASP A 337 -6.97 7.78 28.64
CA ASP A 337 -5.83 8.69 28.78
C ASP A 337 -5.75 9.65 27.60
N ASP A 338 -6.39 10.81 27.75
CA ASP A 338 -6.40 11.87 26.74
C ASP A 338 -4.99 12.38 26.43
N SER A 339 -4.07 12.40 27.41
CA SER A 339 -2.69 12.80 27.20
C SER A 339 -1.98 11.82 26.26
N TYR A 340 -2.17 10.52 26.50
CA TYR A 340 -1.62 9.47 25.64
C TYR A 340 -2.24 9.52 24.22
N LYS A 341 -3.56 9.66 24.11
CA LYS A 341 -4.28 9.83 22.85
C LYS A 341 -3.74 11.01 22.04
N ASN A 342 -3.65 12.18 22.68
CA ASN A 342 -3.16 13.40 22.04
C ASN A 342 -1.70 13.26 21.60
N SER A 343 -0.84 12.68 22.44
CA SER A 343 0.56 12.41 22.08
C SER A 343 0.69 11.55 20.83
N ILE A 344 -0.09 10.47 20.70
CA ILE A 344 -0.12 9.63 19.49
C ILE A 344 -0.59 10.44 18.28
N THR A 345 -1.66 11.20 18.43
CA THR A 345 -2.28 11.96 17.33
C THR A 345 -1.37 13.06 16.80
N ASP A 346 -0.69 13.77 17.69
CA ASP A 346 0.27 14.82 17.35
C ASP A 346 1.48 14.24 16.61
N GLU A 347 2.02 13.14 17.10
CA GLU A 347 3.14 12.46 16.46
C GLU A 347 2.75 11.89 15.07
N ILE A 348 1.55 11.31 14.92
CA ILE A 348 1.01 10.91 13.62
C ILE A 348 0.94 12.13 12.69
N SER A 349 0.40 13.25 13.18
CA SER A 349 0.28 14.49 12.40
C SER A 349 1.63 15.02 11.93
N ASN A 350 2.65 14.96 12.78
CA ASN A 350 4.03 15.34 12.45
C ASN A 350 4.60 14.44 11.34
N VAL A 351 4.42 13.13 11.45
CA VAL A 351 4.88 12.18 10.42
C VAL A 351 4.14 12.40 9.10
N ILE A 352 2.83 12.54 9.13
CA ILE A 352 2.01 12.76 7.92
C ILE A 352 2.35 14.09 7.25
N SER A 353 2.72 15.11 8.01
CA SER A 353 3.13 16.40 7.44
C SER A 353 4.32 16.27 6.49
N THR A 354 5.21 15.30 6.72
CA THR A 354 6.38 15.04 5.85
C THR A 354 6.00 14.45 4.49
N LEU A 355 4.79 13.93 4.34
CA LEU A 355 4.27 13.38 3.08
C LEU A 355 3.56 14.43 2.22
N LYS A 356 3.18 15.55 2.84
CA LYS A 356 2.54 16.66 2.14
C LYS A 356 3.61 17.51 1.46
N THR A 357 3.37 17.86 0.23
CA THR A 357 4.22 18.77 -0.54
C THR A 357 3.38 19.89 -1.15
N HIS A 358 4.03 20.98 -1.55
CA HIS A 358 3.36 22.10 -2.21
C HIS A 358 3.02 21.81 -3.68
N VAL A 359 3.58 20.73 -4.24
CA VAL A 359 3.34 20.30 -5.62
C VAL A 359 2.47 19.05 -5.63
N ASN A 360 1.71 18.85 -6.71
CA ASN A 360 1.02 17.58 -6.93
C ASN A 360 2.06 16.51 -7.29
N PRO A 361 2.18 15.41 -6.50
CA PRO A 361 3.20 14.39 -6.71
C PRO A 361 3.13 13.70 -8.06
N LEU A 362 1.92 13.48 -8.58
CA LEU A 362 1.70 12.81 -9.87
C LEU A 362 2.06 13.74 -11.03
N GLU A 363 1.64 15.00 -10.96
CA GLU A 363 1.96 16.01 -11.96
C GLU A 363 3.47 16.26 -12.04
N ALA A 364 4.13 16.48 -10.90
CA ALA A 364 5.58 16.67 -10.84
C ALA A 364 6.35 15.44 -11.36
N SER A 365 5.87 14.24 -11.04
CA SER A 365 6.44 13.00 -11.57
C SER A 365 6.27 12.89 -13.08
N ALA A 366 5.11 13.27 -13.62
CA ALA A 366 4.82 13.25 -15.04
C ALA A 366 5.71 14.25 -15.81
N ASN A 367 5.85 15.47 -15.29
CA ASN A 367 6.75 16.48 -15.86
C ASN A 367 8.21 15.99 -15.89
N LEU A 368 8.69 15.40 -14.80
CA LEU A 368 10.05 14.85 -14.76
C LEU A 368 10.25 13.72 -15.79
N ILE A 369 9.29 12.80 -15.90
CA ILE A 369 9.34 11.70 -16.87
C ILE A 369 9.37 12.26 -18.28
N TYR A 370 8.50 13.22 -18.59
CA TYR A 370 8.47 13.88 -19.90
C TYR A 370 9.81 14.53 -20.22
N ASP A 371 10.33 15.39 -19.36
CA ASP A 371 11.56 16.13 -19.59
C ASP A 371 12.78 15.21 -19.80
N LYS A 372 12.86 14.12 -19.03
CA LYS A 372 14.02 13.22 -19.07
C LYS A 372 13.94 12.10 -20.10
N THR A 373 12.74 11.79 -20.63
CA THR A 373 12.57 10.62 -21.51
C THR A 373 11.76 10.85 -22.77
N LEU A 374 10.85 11.82 -22.81
CA LEU A 374 9.89 11.97 -23.91
C LEU A 374 10.00 13.31 -24.67
N LYS A 375 10.76 14.27 -24.16
CA LYS A 375 10.86 15.63 -24.74
C LYS A 375 11.40 15.64 -26.16
N ASN A 376 12.33 14.74 -26.46
CA ASN A 376 13.01 14.65 -27.74
C ASN A 376 12.52 13.49 -28.64
N VAL A 377 11.33 12.96 -28.37
CA VAL A 377 10.73 11.84 -29.10
C VAL A 377 9.48 12.26 -29.88
#